data_7a7db8c044380e7b4bbdc719f10a94f9
#
_entry.id   7a7db8c044380e7b4bbdc719f10a94f9
#
_cell.length_a   1.000
_cell.length_b   1.000
_cell.length_c   1.000
_cell.angle_alpha   90.00
_cell.angle_beta   90.00
_cell.angle_gamma   90.00
#
_symmetry.space_group_name_H-M   'P 1'
#
loop_
_entity.id
_entity.type
_entity.pdbx_description
1 polymer ?
#
loop_
_entity_poly.entity_id
_entity_poly.type
_entity_poly.pdbx_seq_one_letter_code
_entity_poly.pdbx_strand_id
1 'polypeptide(L)'
;MKLAVQVYSVRDHINDSETLLKALEEIKKIGYDGVEFAGFFNTDAATIKAKLDEVGLVCVGAHMGLDDFKEDKLADTIEYINTLGAKAVGVGGAPHSTMEEAVNTGDVLGAAEKYAMEKYGELFIPFAWTVK
;
A
#
# COMPACT_ATOMS: atom_id res chain seq x y z
N MET A 1 7.41 16.61 15.19
CA MET A 1 6.34 16.26 14.23
C MET A 1 6.90 15.15 13.36
N LYS A 2 6.16 14.06 13.12
CA LYS A 2 6.60 13.00 12.23
C LYS A 2 6.07 13.25 10.82
N LEU A 3 6.90 13.04 9.80
CA LEU A 3 6.58 13.29 8.40
C LEU A 3 6.75 12.00 7.58
N ALA A 4 5.80 11.73 6.71
CA ALA A 4 5.90 10.66 5.73
C ALA A 4 5.74 11.22 4.31
N VAL A 5 6.34 10.55 3.33
CA VAL A 5 6.21 10.90 1.92
C VAL A 5 5.64 9.72 1.14
N GLN A 6 4.78 10.02 0.17
CA GLN A 6 4.32 9.01 -0.77
C GLN A 6 5.42 8.73 -1.81
N VAL A 7 5.81 7.48 -1.95
CA VAL A 7 6.89 7.04 -2.86
C VAL A 7 6.59 7.40 -4.32
N TYR A 8 5.32 7.54 -4.69
CA TYR A 8 4.93 8.01 -6.02
C TYR A 8 5.51 9.39 -6.37
N SER A 9 5.80 10.24 -5.38
CA SER A 9 6.41 11.57 -5.59
C SER A 9 7.81 11.50 -6.18
N VAL A 10 8.48 10.36 -6.07
CA VAL A 10 9.84 10.11 -6.60
C VAL A 10 9.86 8.99 -7.64
N ARG A 11 8.70 8.62 -8.18
CA ARG A 11 8.52 7.51 -9.13
C ARG A 11 9.43 7.56 -10.35
N ASP A 12 9.80 8.75 -10.81
CA ASP A 12 10.65 8.93 -12.00
C ASP A 12 12.09 8.43 -11.76
N HIS A 13 12.45 8.15 -10.51
CA HIS A 13 13.74 7.60 -10.09
C HIS A 13 13.68 6.11 -9.71
N ILE A 14 12.51 5.47 -9.83
CA ILE A 14 12.29 4.09 -9.40
C ILE A 14 11.80 3.26 -10.58
N ASN A 15 12.59 2.26 -10.98
CA ASN A 15 12.26 1.38 -12.08
C ASN A 15 12.22 -0.11 -11.71
N ASP A 16 12.84 -0.45 -10.56
CA ASP A 16 13.01 -1.82 -10.08
C ASP A 16 13.22 -1.86 -8.56
N SER A 17 13.44 -3.06 -8.04
CA SER A 17 13.70 -3.28 -6.62
C SER A 17 14.94 -2.54 -6.12
N GLU A 18 16.03 -2.52 -6.88
CA GLU A 18 17.29 -1.88 -6.46
C GLU A 18 17.11 -0.37 -6.31
N THR A 19 16.50 0.26 -7.29
CA THR A 19 16.23 1.70 -7.27
C THR A 19 15.18 2.09 -6.23
N LEU A 20 14.19 1.21 -5.94
CA LEU A 20 13.26 1.39 -4.83
C LEU A 20 14.02 1.45 -3.49
N LEU A 21 14.89 0.47 -3.22
CA LEU A 21 15.63 0.42 -1.96
C LEU A 21 16.57 1.61 -1.79
N LYS A 22 17.21 2.07 -2.87
CA LYS A 22 18.03 3.30 -2.87
C LYS A 22 17.18 4.55 -2.59
N ALA A 23 15.97 4.63 -3.18
CA ALA A 23 15.07 5.75 -2.94
C ALA A 23 14.67 5.84 -1.44
N LEU A 24 14.45 4.71 -0.77
CA LEU A 24 14.18 4.69 0.69
C LEU A 24 15.35 5.27 1.50
N GLU A 25 16.59 4.98 1.13
CA GLU A 25 17.78 5.58 1.77
C GLU A 25 17.81 7.09 1.60
N GLU A 26 17.57 7.60 0.39
CA GLU A 26 17.55 9.04 0.11
C GLU A 26 16.39 9.74 0.82
N ILE A 27 15.20 9.15 0.86
CA ILE A 27 14.05 9.65 1.61
C ILE A 27 14.41 9.81 3.09
N LYS A 28 15.11 8.83 3.68
CA LYS A 28 15.56 8.94 5.06
C LYS A 28 16.60 10.05 5.26
N LYS A 29 17.57 10.18 4.36
CA LYS A 29 18.59 11.25 4.40
C LYS A 29 17.99 12.66 4.35
N ILE A 30 16.88 12.83 3.59
CA ILE A 30 16.13 14.08 3.53
C ILE A 30 15.46 14.41 4.88
N GLY A 31 15.19 13.41 5.72
CA GLY A 31 14.67 13.60 7.07
C GLY A 31 13.23 13.13 7.29
N TYR A 32 12.67 12.31 6.38
CA TYR A 32 11.37 11.71 6.59
C TYR A 32 11.42 10.59 7.66
N ASP A 33 10.30 10.38 8.33
CA ASP A 33 10.11 9.32 9.34
C ASP A 33 9.41 8.09 8.75
N GLY A 34 8.69 8.25 7.65
CA GLY A 34 7.92 7.17 7.04
C GLY A 34 7.64 7.37 5.57
N VAL A 35 7.09 6.31 4.98
CA VAL A 35 6.70 6.27 3.56
C VAL A 35 5.31 5.65 3.39
N GLU A 36 4.60 6.11 2.36
CA GLU A 36 3.42 5.46 1.82
C GLU A 36 3.78 4.90 0.44
N PHE A 37 3.57 3.61 0.24
CA PHE A 37 3.86 2.98 -1.04
C PHE A 37 2.72 3.17 -2.05
N ALA A 38 3.09 3.33 -3.32
CA ALA A 38 2.19 3.34 -4.47
C ALA A 38 2.76 2.42 -5.57
N GLY A 39 2.95 1.16 -5.19
CA GLY A 39 3.61 0.13 -5.99
C GLY A 39 4.90 -0.34 -5.34
N PHE A 40 5.27 -1.58 -5.65
CA PHE A 40 6.37 -2.30 -4.97
C PHE A 40 7.49 -2.75 -5.92
N PHE A 41 7.36 -2.47 -7.22
CA PHE A 41 8.39 -2.73 -8.25
C PHE A 41 8.93 -4.16 -8.21
N ASN A 42 8.03 -5.14 -8.08
CA ASN A 42 8.34 -6.58 -7.96
C ASN A 42 9.27 -6.93 -6.79
N THR A 43 9.27 -6.12 -5.73
CA THR A 43 10.03 -6.37 -4.51
C THR A 43 9.15 -7.08 -3.49
N ASP A 44 9.63 -8.13 -2.88
CA ASP A 44 8.89 -8.81 -1.81
C ASP A 44 8.84 -7.98 -0.51
N ALA A 45 7.82 -8.23 0.29
CA ALA A 45 7.57 -7.46 1.50
C ALA A 45 8.69 -7.59 2.54
N ALA A 46 9.31 -8.75 2.66
CA ALA A 46 10.39 -8.98 3.61
C ALA A 46 11.64 -8.15 3.26
N THR A 47 11.98 -8.08 1.97
CA THR A 47 13.08 -7.25 1.46
C THR A 47 12.83 -5.75 1.73
N ILE A 48 11.62 -5.27 1.44
CA ILE A 48 11.26 -3.86 1.74
C ILE A 48 11.30 -3.62 3.25
N LYS A 49 10.72 -4.52 4.04
CA LYS A 49 10.69 -4.39 5.51
C LYS A 49 12.09 -4.32 6.10
N ALA A 50 12.99 -5.21 5.65
CA ALA A 50 14.38 -5.20 6.09
C ALA A 50 15.07 -3.85 5.80
N LYS A 51 14.84 -3.28 4.61
CA LYS A 51 15.37 -1.96 4.25
C LYS A 51 14.76 -0.84 5.09
N LEU A 52 13.45 -0.86 5.33
CA LEU A 52 12.79 0.12 6.19
C LEU A 52 13.38 0.12 7.61
N ASP A 53 13.61 -1.07 8.17
CA ASP A 53 14.20 -1.24 9.50
C ASP A 53 15.66 -0.77 9.52
N GLU A 54 16.45 -1.13 8.49
CA GLU A 54 17.84 -0.71 8.36
C GLU A 54 17.98 0.82 8.38
N VAL A 55 17.15 1.52 7.60
CA VAL A 55 17.25 2.99 7.49
C VAL A 55 16.43 3.73 8.54
N GLY A 56 15.58 3.05 9.29
CA GLY A 56 14.72 3.67 10.32
C GLY A 56 13.54 4.46 9.74
N LEU A 57 12.90 3.94 8.69
CA LEU A 57 11.62 4.41 8.16
C LEU A 57 10.49 3.48 8.60
N VAL A 58 9.26 4.00 8.67
CA VAL A 58 8.06 3.21 8.89
C VAL A 58 7.17 3.23 7.64
N CYS A 59 6.51 2.11 7.34
CA CYS A 59 5.44 2.08 6.35
C CYS A 59 4.16 2.62 7.00
N VAL A 60 3.66 3.75 6.53
CA VAL A 60 2.42 4.34 7.06
C VAL A 60 1.17 3.87 6.32
N GLY A 61 1.34 3.39 5.09
CA GLY A 61 0.26 2.88 4.26
C GLY A 61 0.77 2.45 2.88
N ALA A 62 -0.14 1.90 2.09
CA ALA A 62 0.13 1.55 0.70
C ALA A 62 -1.10 1.71 -0.18
N HIS A 63 -0.89 1.97 -1.47
CA HIS A 63 -1.91 1.88 -2.51
C HIS A 63 -1.66 0.64 -3.36
N MET A 64 -2.72 -0.11 -3.60
CA MET A 64 -2.74 -1.31 -4.44
C MET A 64 -3.86 -1.23 -5.46
N GLY A 65 -3.90 -2.15 -6.42
CA GLY A 65 -4.97 -2.23 -7.39
C GLY A 65 -6.24 -2.85 -6.80
N LEU A 66 -7.41 -2.54 -7.37
CA LEU A 66 -8.67 -3.15 -6.95
C LEU A 66 -8.64 -4.69 -7.02
N ASP A 67 -7.93 -5.25 -8.00
CA ASP A 67 -7.79 -6.69 -8.18
C ASP A 67 -7.07 -7.39 -7.03
N ASP A 68 -6.23 -6.67 -6.29
CA ASP A 68 -5.50 -7.19 -5.14
C ASP A 68 -6.42 -7.42 -3.92
N PHE A 69 -7.62 -6.85 -3.96
CA PHE A 69 -8.64 -7.00 -2.92
C PHE A 69 -9.70 -8.06 -3.24
N LYS A 70 -9.61 -8.74 -4.38
CA LYS A 70 -10.48 -9.85 -4.73
C LYS A 70 -10.14 -11.08 -3.89
N GLU A 71 -11.15 -11.95 -3.68
CA GLU A 71 -11.09 -13.10 -2.78
C GLU A 71 -9.86 -13.99 -2.98
N ASP A 72 -9.47 -14.22 -4.24
CA ASP A 72 -8.34 -15.07 -4.63
C ASP A 72 -6.96 -14.48 -4.28
N LYS A 73 -6.85 -13.17 -4.09
CA LYS A 73 -5.59 -12.48 -3.77
C LYS A 73 -5.58 -11.80 -2.41
N LEU A 74 -6.74 -11.62 -1.81
CA LEU A 74 -6.90 -10.82 -0.60
C LEU A 74 -6.02 -11.28 0.56
N ALA A 75 -5.89 -12.59 0.76
CA ALA A 75 -5.07 -13.14 1.83
C ALA A 75 -3.59 -12.76 1.66
N ASP A 76 -3.05 -12.89 0.45
CA ASP A 76 -1.67 -12.55 0.13
C ASP A 76 -1.44 -11.03 0.24
N THR A 77 -2.41 -10.24 -0.21
CA THR A 77 -2.38 -8.78 -0.07
C THR A 77 -2.27 -8.36 1.39
N ILE A 78 -3.12 -8.91 2.26
CA ILE A 78 -3.09 -8.58 3.68
C ILE A 78 -1.79 -9.04 4.34
N GLU A 79 -1.29 -10.23 4.00
CA GLU A 79 -0.01 -10.74 4.52
C GLU A 79 1.15 -9.83 4.10
N TYR A 80 1.16 -9.38 2.85
CA TYR A 80 2.17 -8.46 2.33
C TYR A 80 2.17 -7.15 3.13
N ILE A 81 1.01 -6.53 3.31
CA ILE A 81 0.85 -5.26 4.02
C ILE A 81 1.20 -5.39 5.52
N ASN A 82 0.79 -6.48 6.15
CA ASN A 82 1.14 -6.77 7.53
C ASN A 82 2.66 -6.95 7.71
N THR A 83 3.32 -7.61 6.77
CA THR A 83 4.79 -7.76 6.77
C THR A 83 5.49 -6.42 6.72
N LEU A 84 4.99 -5.46 5.96
CA LEU A 84 5.51 -4.09 5.93
C LEU A 84 5.26 -3.31 7.24
N GLY A 85 4.35 -3.79 8.09
CA GLY A 85 3.94 -3.12 9.31
C GLY A 85 2.97 -1.95 9.07
N ALA A 86 2.41 -1.84 7.87
CA ALA A 86 1.37 -0.86 7.58
C ALA A 86 0.02 -1.29 8.17
N LYS A 87 -0.76 -0.31 8.62
CA LYS A 87 -2.10 -0.53 9.19
C LYS A 87 -3.23 -0.06 8.27
N ALA A 88 -2.87 0.50 7.14
CA ALA A 88 -3.80 0.97 6.14
C ALA A 88 -3.32 0.62 4.73
N VAL A 89 -4.24 0.19 3.91
CA VAL A 89 -4.02 0.03 2.48
C VAL A 89 -5.21 0.63 1.74
N GLY A 90 -4.95 1.24 0.61
CA GLY A 90 -5.99 1.87 -0.19
C GLY A 90 -5.92 1.46 -1.66
N VAL A 91 -6.96 1.79 -2.39
CA VAL A 91 -7.00 1.70 -3.84
C VAL A 91 -6.78 3.08 -4.42
N GLY A 92 -5.66 3.29 -5.12
CA GLY A 92 -5.30 4.59 -5.71
C GLY A 92 -6.19 5.02 -6.88
N GLY A 93 -6.92 4.07 -7.47
CA GLY A 93 -7.92 4.30 -8.52
C GLY A 93 -8.69 3.02 -8.79
N ALA A 94 -10.00 3.13 -8.90
CA ALA A 94 -10.88 2.01 -9.20
C ALA A 94 -11.94 2.44 -10.22
N PRO A 95 -12.49 1.51 -11.02
CA PRO A 95 -13.57 1.79 -11.96
C PRO A 95 -14.79 2.37 -11.23
N HIS A 96 -15.30 3.50 -11.71
CA HIS A 96 -16.45 4.20 -11.13
C HIS A 96 -17.20 5.07 -12.15
N SER A 97 -16.92 4.87 -13.45
CA SER A 97 -17.51 5.67 -14.52
C SER A 97 -19.00 5.35 -14.75
N THR A 98 -19.43 4.16 -14.35
CA THR A 98 -20.83 3.74 -14.38
C THR A 98 -21.30 3.34 -12.98
N MET A 99 -22.62 3.31 -12.78
CA MET A 99 -23.19 2.83 -11.52
C MET A 99 -22.80 1.37 -11.23
N GLU A 100 -22.74 0.53 -12.25
CA GLU A 100 -22.33 -0.88 -12.13
C GLU A 100 -20.87 -0.99 -11.66
N GLU A 101 -19.95 -0.24 -12.25
CA GLU A 101 -18.55 -0.19 -11.82
C GLU A 101 -18.41 0.30 -10.37
N ALA A 102 -19.13 1.36 -10.00
CA ALA A 102 -19.08 1.90 -8.64
C ALA A 102 -19.61 0.90 -7.61
N VAL A 103 -20.71 0.19 -7.90
CA VAL A 103 -21.26 -0.86 -7.03
C VAL A 103 -20.28 -2.01 -6.91
N ASN A 104 -19.74 -2.53 -8.02
CA ASN A 104 -18.75 -3.60 -8.00
C ASN A 104 -17.50 -3.26 -7.18
N THR A 105 -17.00 -2.04 -7.33
CA THR A 105 -15.87 -1.55 -6.53
C THR A 105 -16.21 -1.55 -5.04
N GLY A 106 -17.40 -1.06 -4.68
CA GLY A 106 -17.88 -1.05 -3.30
C GLY A 106 -18.03 -2.46 -2.72
N ASP A 107 -18.56 -3.40 -3.49
CA ASP A 107 -18.74 -4.79 -3.07
C ASP A 107 -17.40 -5.48 -2.80
N VAL A 108 -16.41 -5.31 -3.68
CA VAL A 108 -15.05 -5.87 -3.51
C VAL A 108 -14.41 -5.32 -2.23
N LEU A 109 -14.45 -4.00 -2.03
CA LEU A 109 -13.82 -3.38 -0.86
C LEU A 109 -14.54 -3.71 0.44
N GLY A 110 -15.87 -3.76 0.44
CA GLY A 110 -16.66 -4.16 1.60
C GLY A 110 -16.43 -5.63 2.02
N ALA A 111 -16.29 -6.53 1.05
CA ALA A 111 -15.95 -7.92 1.31
C ALA A 111 -14.53 -8.06 1.88
N ALA A 112 -13.57 -7.28 1.38
CA ALA A 112 -12.19 -7.25 1.86
C ALA A 112 -12.11 -6.74 3.31
N GLU A 113 -12.81 -5.67 3.64
CA GLU A 113 -12.88 -5.13 5.00
C GLU A 113 -13.47 -6.16 5.98
N LYS A 114 -14.58 -6.78 5.61
CA LYS A 114 -15.20 -7.82 6.43
C LYS A 114 -14.25 -8.98 6.70
N TYR A 115 -13.58 -9.49 5.68
CA TYR A 115 -12.60 -10.56 5.80
C TYR A 115 -11.45 -10.18 6.76
N ALA A 116 -10.91 -8.97 6.60
CA ALA A 116 -9.81 -8.48 7.45
C ALA A 116 -10.25 -8.37 8.92
N MET A 117 -11.43 -7.83 9.18
CA MET A 117 -12.01 -7.74 10.52
C MET A 117 -12.22 -9.10 11.18
N GLU A 118 -12.80 -10.06 10.46
CA GLU A 118 -13.07 -11.40 10.96
C GLU A 118 -11.79 -12.19 11.27
N LYS A 119 -10.76 -12.07 10.43
CA LYS A 119 -9.55 -12.88 10.53
C LYS A 119 -8.47 -12.27 11.40
N TYR A 120 -8.33 -10.95 11.42
CA TYR A 120 -7.22 -10.26 12.09
C TYR A 120 -7.67 -9.34 13.23
N GLY A 121 -8.97 -9.05 13.36
CA GLY A 121 -9.52 -8.20 14.43
C GLY A 121 -9.11 -6.73 14.36
N GLU A 122 -8.38 -6.32 13.32
CA GLU A 122 -7.98 -4.95 13.08
C GLU A 122 -8.82 -4.33 11.96
N LEU A 123 -9.14 -3.04 12.10
CA LEU A 123 -9.84 -2.29 11.07
C LEU A 123 -8.85 -1.98 9.94
N PHE A 124 -8.84 -2.85 8.96
CA PHE A 124 -8.09 -2.67 7.73
C PHE A 124 -9.00 -1.95 6.73
N ILE A 125 -8.93 -0.62 6.68
CA ILE A 125 -9.80 0.18 5.81
C ILE A 125 -9.16 0.31 4.44
N PRO A 126 -9.71 -0.33 3.39
CA PRO A 126 -9.33 -0.01 2.04
C PRO A 126 -9.93 1.36 1.67
N PHE A 127 -9.09 2.36 1.49
CA PHE A 127 -9.51 3.67 0.99
C PHE A 127 -9.60 3.65 -0.53
N ALA A 128 -10.78 3.96 -1.06
CA ALA A 128 -10.89 4.35 -2.45
C ALA A 128 -10.80 5.88 -2.53
N TRP A 129 -9.73 6.41 -3.14
CA TRP A 129 -9.67 7.81 -3.52
C TRP A 129 -10.40 7.96 -4.85
N THR A 130 -11.51 8.68 -4.85
CA THR A 130 -12.09 9.17 -6.09
C THR A 130 -11.26 10.37 -6.54
N VAL A 131 -10.41 10.19 -7.52
CA VAL A 131 -9.84 11.32 -8.25
C VAL A 131 -10.94 11.86 -9.16
N LYS A 132 -11.31 13.13 -8.97
CA LYS A 132 -12.20 13.84 -9.88
C LYS A 132 -11.53 14.06 -11.23
#